data_1456760fc319f292ca6b0f97bb8caf46
#
_entry.id   1456760fc319f292ca6b0f97bb8caf46
#
_cell.length_a   1.000
_cell.length_b   1.000
_cell.length_c   1.000
_cell.angle_alpha   90.00
_cell.angle_beta   90.00
_cell.angle_gamma   90.00
#
_symmetry.space_group_name_H-M   'P 1'
#
loop_
_entity.id
_entity.type
_entity.pdbx_description
1 polymer ?
#
loop_
_entity_poly.entity_id
_entity_poly.type
_entity_poly.pdbx_seq_one_letter_code
_entity_poly.pdbx_strand_id
1 'polypeptide(L)'
;MLSTDAKLTELVKRLKEFAASNLECIILFGSAARGDFRGGHSDLNVVCILRSLTVEELGRLAGAVKWWCVEQKEPAPLFFTHEELRQAADVFAIEILDMKQGRRVLYGEDVVAKIEVPTNLHRLEIERDLRTILLKLRQHYLRAPGHLGELAPVLRKSFSSVLTLLRHTVMAFGETPPVHAHEIVARAAALTDTDASAFDALLKLRESGEFHGDIVPAYGAYLKALEKVLHALDHHFPKREWQRVKKTSS
;
A
#
# COMPACT_ATOMS: atom_id res chain seq x y z
N MET A 1 9.77 21.69 -12.00
CA MET A 1 8.93 20.88 -11.07
C MET A 1 9.12 21.42 -9.66
N LEU A 2 8.05 21.49 -8.86
CA LEU A 2 8.15 21.85 -7.46
C LEU A 2 8.90 20.75 -6.68
N SER A 3 9.63 21.15 -5.62
CA SER A 3 10.18 20.18 -4.66
C SER A 3 9.04 19.48 -3.90
N THR A 4 9.30 18.31 -3.32
CA THR A 4 8.32 17.56 -2.53
C THR A 4 7.67 18.42 -1.44
N ASP A 5 8.48 19.15 -0.67
CA ASP A 5 7.95 20.01 0.39
C ASP A 5 7.16 21.21 -0.16
N ALA A 6 7.56 21.77 -1.30
CA ALA A 6 6.80 22.83 -1.96
C ALA A 6 5.44 22.33 -2.46
N LYS A 7 5.38 21.11 -3.04
CA LYS A 7 4.11 20.47 -3.43
C LYS A 7 3.19 20.29 -2.23
N LEU A 8 3.70 19.74 -1.13
CA LEU A 8 2.91 19.49 0.08
C LEU A 8 2.42 20.79 0.72
N THR A 9 3.27 21.83 0.77
CA THR A 9 2.88 23.14 1.29
C THR A 9 1.76 23.76 0.47
N GLU A 10 1.85 23.71 -0.85
CA GLU A 10 0.81 24.24 -1.74
C GLU A 10 -0.48 23.41 -1.66
N LEU A 11 -0.39 22.07 -1.54
CA LEU A 11 -1.57 21.23 -1.31
C LEU A 11 -2.30 21.61 -0.03
N VAL A 12 -1.57 21.74 1.08
CA VAL A 12 -2.14 22.17 2.37
C VAL A 12 -2.82 23.51 2.26
N LYS A 13 -2.18 24.48 1.61
CA LYS A 13 -2.76 25.82 1.39
C LYS A 13 -4.09 25.73 0.64
N ARG A 14 -4.14 25.04 -0.49
CA ARG A 14 -5.35 24.86 -1.31
C ARG A 14 -6.46 24.14 -0.56
N LEU A 15 -6.14 23.05 0.11
CA LEU A 15 -7.14 22.30 0.88
C LEU A 15 -7.73 23.14 2.02
N LYS A 16 -6.92 23.95 2.71
CA LYS A 16 -7.39 24.87 3.74
C LYS A 16 -8.29 25.97 3.17
N GLU A 17 -7.95 26.51 2.00
CA GLU A 17 -8.73 27.52 1.34
C GLU A 17 -10.11 27.01 0.92
N PHE A 18 -10.18 25.83 0.29
CA PHE A 18 -11.41 25.31 -0.26
C PHE A 18 -12.29 24.56 0.76
N ALA A 19 -11.70 23.84 1.71
CA ALA A 19 -12.46 23.15 2.75
C ALA A 19 -12.79 24.06 3.95
N ALA A 20 -12.08 25.17 4.14
CA ALA A 20 -12.27 26.14 5.23
C ALA A 20 -12.40 25.44 6.60
N SER A 21 -13.49 25.68 7.34
CA SER A 21 -13.74 25.07 8.65
C SER A 21 -14.11 23.58 8.62
N ASN A 22 -14.34 23.01 7.43
CA ASN A 22 -14.63 21.59 7.26
C ASN A 22 -13.37 20.70 7.37
N LEU A 23 -12.16 21.26 7.16
CA LEU A 23 -10.90 20.52 7.23
C LEU A 23 -10.42 20.38 8.69
N GLU A 24 -10.21 19.15 9.15
CA GLU A 24 -9.70 18.86 10.49
C GLU A 24 -8.21 18.54 10.50
N CYS A 25 -7.75 17.64 9.61
CA CYS A 25 -6.32 17.39 9.51
C CYS A 25 -5.90 16.92 8.11
N ILE A 26 -4.58 17.04 7.83
CA ILE A 26 -3.91 16.50 6.66
C ILE A 26 -2.67 15.75 7.13
N ILE A 27 -2.52 14.51 6.71
CA ILE A 27 -1.41 13.64 7.10
C ILE A 27 -0.78 13.03 5.84
N LEU A 28 0.52 13.21 5.68
CA LEU A 28 1.35 12.46 4.72
C LEU A 28 1.68 11.10 5.34
N PHE A 29 1.59 10.03 4.57
CA PHE A 29 1.91 8.67 5.04
C PHE A 29 2.69 7.87 4.00
N GLY A 30 3.09 6.64 4.37
CA GLY A 30 3.82 5.75 3.50
C GLY A 30 5.31 6.06 3.40
N SER A 31 5.97 5.66 2.29
CA SER A 31 7.42 5.76 2.11
C SER A 31 7.95 7.20 2.23
N ALA A 32 7.19 8.18 1.75
CA ALA A 32 7.56 9.59 1.83
C ALA A 32 7.63 10.11 3.27
N ALA A 33 6.76 9.61 4.15
CA ALA A 33 6.75 9.99 5.57
C ALA A 33 7.82 9.25 6.38
N ARG A 34 8.22 8.03 5.95
CA ARG A 34 9.25 7.22 6.62
C ARG A 34 10.69 7.62 6.27
N GLY A 35 10.89 8.54 5.34
CA GLY A 35 12.23 8.90 4.86
C GLY A 35 12.81 7.93 3.81
N ASP A 36 12.04 6.95 3.36
CA ASP A 36 12.41 6.02 2.28
C ASP A 36 11.88 6.51 0.90
N PHE A 37 11.66 7.82 0.80
CA PHE A 37 11.14 8.47 -0.40
C PHE A 37 12.23 8.56 -1.48
N ARG A 38 11.97 7.94 -2.62
CA ARG A 38 12.83 8.03 -3.81
C ARG A 38 12.11 8.88 -4.85
N GLY A 39 12.53 10.13 -4.97
CA GLY A 39 11.92 11.10 -5.89
C GLY A 39 11.73 10.52 -7.29
N GLY A 40 10.51 10.72 -7.86
CA GLY A 40 10.14 10.23 -9.17
C GLY A 40 9.67 8.77 -9.24
N HIS A 41 9.83 7.98 -8.19
CA HIS A 41 9.44 6.56 -8.13
C HIS A 41 8.56 6.20 -6.93
N SER A 42 8.28 7.16 -6.05
CA SER A 42 7.41 6.99 -4.89
C SER A 42 6.31 8.03 -4.92
N ASP A 43 5.09 7.62 -4.64
CA ASP A 43 3.92 8.49 -4.56
C ASP A 43 3.88 9.25 -3.23
N LEU A 44 3.30 10.45 -3.23
CA LEU A 44 2.99 11.22 -2.03
C LEU A 44 1.57 10.87 -1.57
N ASN A 45 1.46 9.90 -0.69
CA ASN A 45 0.18 9.47 -0.16
C ASN A 45 -0.28 10.40 0.96
N VAL A 46 -1.46 10.98 0.79
CA VAL A 46 -2.04 11.94 1.73
C VAL A 46 -3.43 11.48 2.15
N VAL A 47 -3.72 11.57 3.44
CA VAL A 47 -5.06 11.43 3.99
C VAL A 47 -5.53 12.74 4.58
N CYS A 48 -6.77 13.12 4.30
CA CYS A 48 -7.43 14.32 4.77
C CYS A 48 -8.66 13.94 5.59
N ILE A 49 -8.81 14.51 6.76
CA ILE A 49 -9.99 14.32 7.60
C ILE A 49 -10.84 15.58 7.55
N LEU A 50 -12.10 15.37 7.25
CA LEU A 50 -13.13 16.39 7.14
C LEU A 50 -14.24 16.14 8.18
N ARG A 51 -14.94 17.19 8.57
CA ARG A 51 -16.12 17.07 9.46
C ARG A 51 -17.31 16.44 8.75
N SER A 52 -17.44 16.70 7.46
CA SER A 52 -18.49 16.12 6.62
C SER A 52 -17.98 15.88 5.20
N LEU A 53 -18.53 14.83 4.55
CA LEU A 53 -18.18 14.39 3.20
C LEU A 53 -19.45 14.32 2.34
N THR A 54 -20.03 15.50 2.06
CA THR A 54 -21.12 15.60 1.07
C THR A 54 -20.56 15.80 -0.34
N VAL A 55 -21.40 15.59 -1.37
CA VAL A 55 -21.02 15.83 -2.76
C VAL A 55 -20.63 17.31 -2.99
N GLU A 56 -21.29 18.23 -2.29
CA GLU A 56 -20.98 19.66 -2.33
C GLU A 56 -19.61 19.96 -1.75
N GLU A 57 -19.26 19.35 -0.62
CA GLU A 57 -17.93 19.50 -0.01
C GLU A 57 -16.82 18.91 -0.90
N LEU A 58 -17.06 17.73 -1.48
CA LEU A 58 -16.13 17.12 -2.46
C LEU A 58 -15.98 18.02 -3.70
N GLY A 59 -17.10 18.62 -4.17
CA GLY A 59 -17.07 19.56 -5.28
C GLY A 59 -16.20 20.78 -5.03
N ARG A 60 -16.20 21.33 -3.81
CA ARG A 60 -15.32 22.43 -3.41
C ARG A 60 -13.83 22.05 -3.49
N LEU A 61 -13.49 20.82 -3.12
CA LEU A 61 -12.11 20.32 -3.11
C LEU A 61 -11.60 19.93 -4.50
N ALA A 62 -12.49 19.77 -5.48
CA ALA A 62 -12.15 19.23 -6.81
C ALA A 62 -11.03 20.00 -7.51
N GLY A 63 -10.97 21.33 -7.34
CA GLY A 63 -9.90 22.17 -7.91
C GLY A 63 -8.52 21.84 -7.34
N ALA A 64 -8.42 21.68 -6.01
CA ALA A 64 -7.18 21.33 -5.34
C ALA A 64 -6.72 19.90 -5.72
N VAL A 65 -7.66 18.96 -5.74
CA VAL A 65 -7.39 17.57 -6.11
C VAL A 65 -6.98 17.45 -7.58
N LYS A 66 -7.65 18.18 -8.50
CA LYS A 66 -7.27 18.22 -9.92
C LYS A 66 -5.84 18.74 -10.10
N TRP A 67 -5.48 19.85 -9.45
CA TRP A 67 -4.12 20.37 -9.47
C TRP A 67 -3.10 19.34 -8.99
N TRP A 68 -3.40 18.66 -7.88
CA TRP A 68 -2.53 17.63 -7.30
C TRP A 68 -2.34 16.43 -8.22
N CYS A 69 -3.44 15.89 -8.76
CA CYS A 69 -3.40 14.68 -9.57
C CYS A 69 -2.88 14.93 -11.00
N VAL A 70 -3.28 16.04 -11.63
CA VAL A 70 -2.98 16.29 -13.05
C VAL A 70 -1.66 17.04 -13.22
N GLU A 71 -1.47 18.12 -12.45
CA GLU A 71 -0.28 18.96 -12.63
C GLU A 71 0.92 18.43 -11.85
N GLN A 72 0.71 17.91 -10.62
CA GLN A 72 1.79 17.37 -9.81
C GLN A 72 2.00 15.85 -10.03
N LYS A 73 1.07 15.17 -10.71
CA LYS A 73 1.10 13.72 -11.04
C LYS A 73 1.17 12.82 -9.80
N GLU A 74 0.52 13.24 -8.72
CA GLU A 74 0.45 12.51 -7.47
C GLU A 74 -0.92 11.79 -7.35
N PRO A 75 -1.03 10.70 -6.57
CA PRO A 75 -2.30 10.04 -6.35
C PRO A 75 -3.30 10.94 -5.60
N ALA A 76 -4.59 10.76 -5.88
CA ALA A 76 -5.62 11.51 -5.18
C ALA A 76 -5.53 11.28 -3.66
N PRO A 77 -5.63 12.34 -2.84
CA PRO A 77 -5.70 12.19 -1.41
C PRO A 77 -6.90 11.34 -1.00
N LEU A 78 -6.73 10.56 0.06
CA LEU A 78 -7.85 9.87 0.70
C LEU A 78 -8.62 10.87 1.57
N PHE A 79 -9.95 10.84 1.50
CA PHE A 79 -10.81 11.69 2.31
C PHE A 79 -11.70 10.83 3.19
N PHE A 80 -11.71 11.12 4.48
CA PHE A 80 -12.57 10.46 5.47
C PHE A 80 -13.15 11.50 6.42
N THR A 81 -14.28 11.20 7.03
CA THR A 81 -14.63 11.79 8.32
C THR A 81 -13.91 11.02 9.44
N HIS A 82 -13.84 11.59 10.63
CA HIS A 82 -13.25 10.90 11.77
C HIS A 82 -13.97 9.57 12.06
N GLU A 83 -15.30 9.58 11.97
CA GLU A 83 -16.11 8.38 12.21
C GLU A 83 -15.89 7.31 11.14
N GLU A 84 -15.86 7.69 9.85
CA GLU A 84 -15.54 6.75 8.76
C GLU A 84 -14.15 6.13 8.92
N LEU A 85 -13.13 6.93 9.27
CA LEU A 85 -11.78 6.40 9.49
C LEU A 85 -11.74 5.41 10.66
N ARG A 86 -12.48 5.69 11.73
CA ARG A 86 -12.59 4.80 12.89
C ARG A 86 -13.30 3.50 12.55
N GLN A 87 -14.42 3.58 11.80
CA GLN A 87 -15.19 2.40 11.37
C GLN A 87 -14.46 1.58 10.32
N ALA A 88 -13.63 2.22 9.49
CA ALA A 88 -12.87 1.55 8.44
C ALA A 88 -11.65 0.75 8.97
N ALA A 89 -11.31 0.88 10.25
CA ALA A 89 -10.07 0.33 10.82
C ALA A 89 -10.01 -1.21 10.84
N ASP A 90 -11.14 -1.88 10.77
CA ASP A 90 -11.23 -3.35 10.68
C ASP A 90 -11.17 -3.89 9.24
N VAL A 91 -11.49 -3.05 8.26
CA VAL A 91 -11.53 -3.42 6.83
C VAL A 91 -10.29 -2.94 6.08
N PHE A 92 -9.67 -1.84 6.53
CA PHE A 92 -8.44 -1.25 5.97
C PHE A 92 -7.29 -1.30 6.99
N ALA A 93 -7.16 -2.44 7.67
CA ALA A 93 -6.15 -2.59 8.73
C ALA A 93 -4.73 -2.39 8.19
N ILE A 94 -4.42 -2.87 6.99
CA ILE A 94 -3.12 -2.71 6.33
C ILE A 94 -2.80 -1.23 6.15
N GLU A 95 -3.70 -0.47 5.52
CA GLU A 95 -3.50 0.94 5.22
C GLU A 95 -3.35 1.78 6.50
N ILE A 96 -4.20 1.55 7.49
CA ILE A 96 -4.17 2.31 8.75
C ILE A 96 -2.94 1.97 9.57
N LEU A 97 -2.54 0.70 9.65
CA LEU A 97 -1.29 0.29 10.31
C LEU A 97 -0.07 0.87 9.58
N ASP A 98 -0.06 0.90 8.24
CA ASP A 98 1.01 1.53 7.46
C ASP A 98 1.07 3.05 7.71
N MET A 99 -0.09 3.71 7.81
CA MET A 99 -0.19 5.12 8.24
C MET A 99 0.38 5.31 9.66
N LYS A 100 0.07 4.41 10.59
CA LYS A 100 0.56 4.50 11.98
C LYS A 100 2.08 4.35 12.07
N GLN A 101 2.69 3.53 11.23
CA GLN A 101 4.14 3.29 11.23
C GLN A 101 4.97 4.41 10.62
N GLY A 102 4.42 5.10 9.63
CA GLY A 102 5.15 6.17 8.95
C GLY A 102 4.22 7.28 8.50
N ARG A 103 4.13 8.35 9.30
CA ARG A 103 3.31 9.52 9.00
C ARG A 103 3.97 10.82 9.43
N ARG A 104 3.57 11.89 8.76
CA ARG A 104 3.92 13.28 9.08
C ARG A 104 2.65 14.12 9.03
N VAL A 105 2.28 14.72 10.16
CA VAL A 105 1.15 15.65 10.21
C VAL A 105 1.54 16.93 9.47
N LEU A 106 0.76 17.29 8.46
CA LEU A 106 0.95 18.49 7.66
C LEU A 106 0.05 19.62 8.16
N TYR A 107 -1.12 19.28 8.71
CA TYR A 107 -2.08 20.22 9.30
C TYR A 107 -2.98 19.54 10.32
N GLY A 108 -3.37 20.24 11.39
CA GLY A 108 -4.29 19.77 12.42
C GLY A 108 -3.68 18.78 13.42
N GLU A 109 -4.52 17.96 14.04
CA GLU A 109 -4.10 16.96 15.02
C GLU A 109 -3.81 15.60 14.36
N ASP A 110 -2.97 14.79 15.04
CA ASP A 110 -2.70 13.41 14.63
C ASP A 110 -3.83 12.46 15.03
N VAL A 111 -4.87 12.43 14.23
CA VAL A 111 -6.02 11.56 14.50
C VAL A 111 -5.70 10.08 14.27
N VAL A 112 -4.76 9.75 13.37
CA VAL A 112 -4.36 8.37 13.07
C VAL A 112 -3.71 7.70 14.28
N ALA A 113 -3.00 8.45 15.12
CA ALA A 113 -2.41 7.91 16.35
C ALA A 113 -3.43 7.25 17.26
N LYS A 114 -4.64 7.82 17.34
CA LYS A 114 -5.71 7.43 18.25
C LYS A 114 -6.59 6.27 17.72
N ILE A 115 -6.46 5.89 16.45
CA ILE A 115 -7.26 4.81 15.87
C ILE A 115 -6.81 3.46 16.42
N GLU A 116 -7.71 2.70 16.98
CA GLU A 116 -7.48 1.30 17.34
C GLU A 116 -7.73 0.43 16.11
N VAL A 117 -6.76 -0.41 15.77
CA VAL A 117 -6.83 -1.30 14.60
C VAL A 117 -6.97 -2.74 15.08
N PRO A 118 -8.11 -3.39 14.86
CA PRO A 118 -8.25 -4.81 15.13
C PRO A 118 -7.33 -5.65 14.23
N THR A 119 -6.52 -6.51 14.81
CA THR A 119 -5.56 -7.33 14.04
C THR A 119 -6.07 -8.74 13.72
N ASN A 120 -7.25 -9.10 14.18
CA ASN A 120 -7.83 -10.43 13.98
C ASN A 120 -8.13 -10.79 12.51
N LEU A 121 -8.35 -9.78 11.65
CA LEU A 121 -8.56 -9.95 10.21
C LEU A 121 -7.31 -9.60 9.39
N HIS A 122 -6.32 -8.97 9.98
CA HIS A 122 -5.10 -8.46 9.31
C HIS A 122 -4.42 -9.52 8.44
N ARG A 123 -4.26 -10.76 8.97
CA ARG A 123 -3.72 -11.86 8.17
C ARG A 123 -4.54 -12.17 6.92
N LEU A 124 -5.86 -12.18 7.05
CA LEU A 124 -6.75 -12.49 5.92
C LEU A 124 -6.69 -11.41 4.84
N GLU A 125 -6.49 -10.16 5.22
CA GLU A 125 -6.29 -9.05 4.28
C GLU A 125 -4.97 -9.21 3.53
N ILE A 126 -3.87 -9.49 4.24
CA ILE A 126 -2.57 -9.76 3.61
C ILE A 126 -2.70 -10.92 2.61
N GLU A 127 -3.32 -12.02 3.02
CA GLU A 127 -3.50 -13.21 2.18
C GLU A 127 -4.36 -12.89 0.95
N ARG A 128 -5.50 -12.22 1.12
CA ARG A 128 -6.40 -11.79 0.03
C ARG A 128 -5.65 -10.96 -1.01
N ASP A 129 -4.88 -9.99 -0.55
CA ASP A 129 -4.21 -9.05 -1.43
C ASP A 129 -3.01 -9.69 -2.15
N LEU A 130 -2.23 -10.52 -1.47
CA LEU A 130 -1.18 -11.33 -2.11
C LEU A 130 -1.76 -12.29 -3.16
N ARG A 131 -2.87 -12.98 -2.87
CA ARG A 131 -3.55 -13.85 -3.85
C ARG A 131 -4.07 -13.04 -5.04
N THR A 132 -4.62 -11.86 -4.79
CA THR A 132 -5.10 -10.96 -5.86
C THR A 132 -3.95 -10.53 -6.78
N ILE A 133 -2.80 -10.15 -6.20
CA ILE A 133 -1.61 -9.79 -6.97
C ILE A 133 -1.10 -11.01 -7.77
N LEU A 134 -0.99 -12.17 -7.15
CA LEU A 134 -0.55 -13.40 -7.80
C LEU A 134 -1.42 -13.75 -9.02
N LEU A 135 -2.76 -13.66 -8.87
CA LEU A 135 -3.70 -13.89 -9.98
C LEU A 135 -3.51 -12.87 -11.09
N LYS A 136 -3.38 -11.58 -10.77
CA LYS A 136 -3.14 -10.52 -11.76
C LYS A 136 -1.81 -10.72 -12.50
N LEU A 137 -0.75 -11.11 -11.80
CA LEU A 137 0.54 -11.41 -12.43
C LEU A 137 0.40 -12.55 -13.44
N ARG A 138 -0.24 -13.67 -13.07
CA ARG A 138 -0.49 -14.78 -13.98
C ARG A 138 -1.30 -14.34 -15.21
N GLN A 139 -2.33 -13.51 -15.02
CA GLN A 139 -3.13 -12.97 -16.14
C GLN A 139 -2.30 -12.07 -17.06
N HIS A 140 -1.43 -11.22 -16.50
CA HIS A 140 -0.53 -10.37 -17.30
C HIS A 140 0.45 -11.21 -18.12
N TYR A 141 1.05 -12.22 -17.52
CA TYR A 141 1.96 -13.13 -18.24
C TYR A 141 1.26 -13.83 -19.43
N LEU A 142 0.03 -14.32 -19.21
CA LEU A 142 -0.77 -14.95 -20.25
C LEU A 142 -1.18 -14.00 -21.40
N ARG A 143 -1.27 -12.70 -21.14
CA ARG A 143 -1.62 -11.68 -22.15
C ARG A 143 -0.43 -11.16 -22.93
N ALA A 144 0.79 -11.43 -22.50
CA ALA A 144 2.01 -10.91 -23.10
C ALA A 144 2.86 -11.97 -23.87
N PRO A 145 2.26 -12.90 -24.65
CA PRO A 145 3.03 -13.88 -25.39
C PRO A 145 3.91 -13.15 -26.43
N GLY A 146 5.23 -13.23 -26.25
CA GLY A 146 6.20 -12.58 -27.13
C GLY A 146 6.46 -11.08 -26.87
N HIS A 147 5.75 -10.42 -25.95
CA HIS A 147 5.93 -9.01 -25.57
C HIS A 147 6.56 -8.86 -24.18
N LEU A 148 7.70 -9.49 -23.95
CA LEU A 148 8.35 -9.57 -22.65
C LEU A 148 8.71 -8.18 -22.07
N GLY A 149 8.91 -7.15 -22.90
CA GLY A 149 9.17 -5.78 -22.46
C GLY A 149 8.02 -5.16 -21.66
N GLU A 150 6.79 -5.64 -21.83
CA GLU A 150 5.63 -5.16 -21.07
C GLU A 150 5.58 -5.70 -19.63
N LEU A 151 6.36 -6.73 -19.33
CA LEU A 151 6.36 -7.36 -18.01
C LEU A 151 7.10 -6.53 -16.94
N ALA A 152 8.14 -5.77 -17.30
CA ALA A 152 8.92 -4.99 -16.35
C ALA A 152 8.09 -3.91 -15.60
N PRO A 153 7.25 -3.09 -16.27
CA PRO A 153 6.35 -2.18 -15.60
C PRO A 153 5.37 -2.88 -14.64
N VAL A 154 4.86 -4.06 -15.03
CA VAL A 154 3.96 -4.86 -14.20
C VAL A 154 4.67 -5.38 -12.96
N LEU A 155 5.87 -5.92 -13.09
CA LEU A 155 6.71 -6.35 -11.98
C LEU A 155 6.98 -5.20 -11.01
N ARG A 156 7.42 -4.04 -11.50
CA ARG A 156 7.70 -2.86 -10.69
C ARG A 156 6.48 -2.41 -9.88
N LYS A 157 5.33 -2.29 -10.56
CA LYS A 157 4.07 -1.87 -9.89
C LYS A 157 3.62 -2.87 -8.84
N SER A 158 3.63 -4.16 -9.17
CA SER A 158 3.23 -5.21 -8.24
C SER A 158 4.16 -5.30 -7.04
N PHE A 159 5.48 -5.16 -7.25
CA PHE A 159 6.46 -5.27 -6.19
C PHE A 159 6.34 -4.16 -5.14
N SER A 160 5.97 -2.95 -5.54
CA SER A 160 5.70 -1.87 -4.58
C SER A 160 4.58 -2.25 -3.59
N SER A 161 3.50 -2.86 -4.07
CA SER A 161 2.42 -3.37 -3.22
C SER A 161 2.86 -4.59 -2.41
N VAL A 162 3.58 -5.53 -3.02
CA VAL A 162 4.10 -6.72 -2.33
C VAL A 162 5.05 -6.34 -1.21
N LEU A 163 5.90 -5.34 -1.38
CA LEU A 163 6.81 -4.88 -0.33
C LEU A 163 6.04 -4.40 0.92
N THR A 164 4.92 -3.70 0.72
CA THR A 164 4.01 -3.36 1.83
C THR A 164 3.44 -4.62 2.48
N LEU A 165 2.97 -5.59 1.70
CA LEU A 165 2.42 -6.83 2.22
C LEU A 165 3.47 -7.71 2.91
N LEU A 166 4.73 -7.71 2.46
CA LEU A 166 5.85 -8.38 3.15
C LEU A 166 6.13 -7.72 4.51
N ARG A 167 6.06 -6.38 4.60
CA ARG A 167 6.16 -5.67 5.88
C ARG A 167 5.04 -6.11 6.82
N HIS A 168 3.81 -6.16 6.34
CA HIS A 168 2.67 -6.62 7.13
C HIS A 168 2.74 -8.13 7.45
N THR A 169 3.38 -8.93 6.61
CA THR A 169 3.68 -10.34 6.93
C THR A 169 4.61 -10.41 8.16
N VAL A 170 5.68 -9.62 8.20
CA VAL A 170 6.56 -9.55 9.39
C VAL A 170 5.76 -9.19 10.64
N MET A 171 4.86 -8.20 10.56
CA MET A 171 3.99 -7.82 11.68
C MET A 171 3.05 -8.95 12.09
N ALA A 172 2.45 -9.66 11.13
CA ALA A 172 1.56 -10.77 11.40
C ALA A 172 2.26 -11.93 12.13
N PHE A 173 3.57 -12.10 11.91
CA PHE A 173 4.41 -13.04 12.66
C PHE A 173 4.86 -12.50 14.02
N GLY A 174 4.34 -11.35 14.47
CA GLY A 174 4.59 -10.79 15.80
C GLY A 174 5.86 -9.95 15.91
N GLU A 175 6.46 -9.54 14.81
CA GLU A 175 7.70 -8.78 14.80
C GLU A 175 7.53 -7.33 14.35
N THR A 176 8.45 -6.47 14.78
CA THR A 176 8.53 -5.10 14.27
C THR A 176 9.24 -5.12 12.92
N PRO A 177 8.60 -4.66 11.84
CA PRO A 177 9.20 -4.70 10.52
C PRO A 177 10.33 -3.69 10.40
N PRO A 178 11.41 -4.02 9.67
CA PRO A 178 12.47 -3.08 9.31
C PRO A 178 11.95 -1.91 8.47
N VAL A 179 12.78 -0.86 8.36
CA VAL A 179 12.45 0.33 7.55
C VAL A 179 12.82 0.11 6.08
N HIS A 180 14.01 -0.44 5.82
CA HIS A 180 14.57 -0.55 4.47
C HIS A 180 14.03 -1.75 3.68
N ALA A 181 13.78 -1.54 2.39
CA ALA A 181 13.15 -2.54 1.51
C ALA A 181 13.88 -3.91 1.51
N HIS A 182 15.21 -3.91 1.40
CA HIS A 182 16.00 -5.15 1.39
C HIS A 182 15.94 -5.91 2.72
N GLU A 183 15.87 -5.19 3.85
CA GLU A 183 15.72 -5.80 5.17
C GLU A 183 14.33 -6.39 5.38
N ILE A 184 13.29 -5.71 4.88
CA ILE A 184 11.91 -6.22 4.88
C ILE A 184 11.85 -7.53 4.10
N VAL A 185 12.41 -7.56 2.89
CA VAL A 185 12.45 -8.75 2.05
C VAL A 185 13.20 -9.88 2.76
N ALA A 186 14.41 -9.61 3.28
CA ALA A 186 15.22 -10.61 3.97
C ALA A 186 14.47 -11.18 5.20
N ARG A 187 13.81 -10.31 6.00
CA ARG A 187 13.10 -10.75 7.20
C ARG A 187 11.84 -11.56 6.87
N ALA A 188 11.03 -11.07 5.93
CA ALA A 188 9.85 -11.79 5.47
C ALA A 188 10.22 -13.16 4.86
N ALA A 189 11.28 -13.21 4.05
CA ALA A 189 11.79 -14.45 3.46
C ALA A 189 12.23 -15.46 4.53
N ALA A 190 12.93 -15.02 5.56
CA ALA A 190 13.34 -15.87 6.68
C ALA A 190 12.14 -16.43 7.46
N LEU A 191 11.11 -15.61 7.70
CA LEU A 191 9.89 -16.03 8.42
C LEU A 191 9.02 -17.00 7.62
N THR A 192 9.10 -16.95 6.29
CA THR A 192 8.22 -17.72 5.40
C THR A 192 8.95 -18.84 4.64
N ASP A 193 10.20 -19.15 5.01
CA ASP A 193 11.06 -20.13 4.31
C ASP A 193 11.11 -19.87 2.79
N THR A 194 11.16 -18.59 2.42
CA THR A 194 11.22 -18.15 1.03
C THR A 194 12.66 -17.77 0.67
N ASP A 195 13.07 -18.03 -0.57
CA ASP A 195 14.35 -17.55 -1.06
C ASP A 195 14.31 -16.04 -1.32
N ALA A 196 15.06 -15.27 -0.53
CA ALA A 196 15.14 -13.82 -0.66
C ALA A 196 15.66 -13.38 -2.04
N SER A 197 16.54 -14.18 -2.67
CA SER A 197 17.12 -13.87 -4.00
C SER A 197 16.06 -13.75 -5.10
N ALA A 198 14.89 -14.36 -4.93
CA ALA A 198 13.76 -14.21 -5.83
C ALA A 198 13.26 -12.76 -5.97
N PHE A 199 13.59 -11.90 -5.02
CA PHE A 199 13.22 -10.49 -5.02
C PHE A 199 14.37 -9.55 -5.46
N ASP A 200 15.60 -10.04 -5.62
CA ASP A 200 16.77 -9.20 -5.93
C ASP A 200 16.62 -8.42 -7.22
N ALA A 201 16.13 -9.08 -8.28
CA ALA A 201 15.87 -8.42 -9.56
C ALA A 201 14.82 -7.30 -9.45
N LEU A 202 13.83 -7.48 -8.57
CA LEU A 202 12.75 -6.52 -8.33
C LEU A 202 13.21 -5.35 -7.44
N LEU A 203 14.09 -5.60 -6.47
CA LEU A 203 14.73 -4.55 -5.68
C LEU A 203 15.56 -3.65 -6.60
N LYS A 204 16.37 -4.24 -7.48
CA LYS A 204 17.16 -3.50 -8.50
C LYS A 204 16.26 -2.73 -9.46
N LEU A 205 15.20 -3.35 -9.97
CA LEU A 205 14.21 -2.69 -10.85
C LEU A 205 13.54 -1.49 -10.16
N ARG A 206 13.23 -1.62 -8.86
CA ARG A 206 12.68 -0.52 -8.07
C ARG A 206 13.69 0.62 -7.89
N GLU A 207 14.97 0.31 -7.82
CA GLU A 207 16.06 1.27 -7.60
C GLU A 207 16.47 2.01 -8.87
N SER A 208 16.69 1.26 -9.96
CA SER A 208 17.18 1.82 -11.23
C SER A 208 16.07 2.29 -12.17
N GLY A 209 14.84 1.76 -12.01
CA GLY A 209 13.74 1.95 -12.96
C GLY A 209 13.82 1.05 -14.18
N GLU A 210 14.95 0.34 -14.38
CA GLU A 210 15.22 -0.52 -15.53
C GLU A 210 15.41 -1.97 -15.12
N PHE A 211 14.86 -2.90 -15.90
CA PHE A 211 15.05 -4.32 -15.67
C PHE A 211 16.28 -4.82 -16.43
N HIS A 212 17.19 -5.46 -15.72
CA HIS A 212 18.39 -6.06 -16.28
C HIS A 212 18.36 -7.58 -16.17
N GLY A 213 18.65 -8.27 -17.26
CA GLY A 213 18.70 -9.73 -17.34
C GLY A 213 17.49 -10.35 -18.02
N ASP A 214 17.34 -11.68 -17.87
CA ASP A 214 16.19 -12.42 -18.41
C ASP A 214 14.98 -12.27 -17.49
N ILE A 215 13.92 -11.66 -18.01
CA ILE A 215 12.72 -11.35 -17.26
C ILE A 215 11.88 -12.60 -16.95
N VAL A 216 11.94 -13.64 -17.78
CA VAL A 216 11.09 -14.83 -17.62
C VAL A 216 11.47 -15.66 -16.36
N PRO A 217 12.76 -16.02 -16.15
CA PRO A 217 13.18 -16.66 -14.90
C PRO A 217 12.90 -15.83 -13.67
N ALA A 218 13.15 -14.50 -13.72
CA ALA A 218 12.86 -13.61 -12.60
C ALA A 218 11.37 -13.56 -12.28
N TYR A 219 10.51 -13.51 -13.29
CA TYR A 219 9.06 -13.56 -13.14
C TYR A 219 8.62 -14.87 -12.48
N GLY A 220 9.15 -16.00 -12.95
CA GLY A 220 8.86 -17.32 -12.37
C GLY A 220 9.30 -17.46 -10.92
N ALA A 221 10.51 -16.96 -10.59
CA ALA A 221 11.02 -16.94 -9.22
C ALA A 221 10.13 -16.10 -8.30
N TYR A 222 9.69 -14.93 -8.78
CA TYR A 222 8.80 -14.06 -8.05
C TYR A 222 7.44 -14.69 -7.76
N LEU A 223 6.78 -15.29 -8.76
CA LEU A 223 5.52 -16.01 -8.56
C LEU A 223 5.67 -17.11 -7.50
N LYS A 224 6.73 -17.92 -7.59
CA LYS A 224 7.02 -19.01 -6.64
C LYS A 224 7.28 -18.47 -5.22
N ALA A 225 7.97 -17.33 -5.10
CA ALA A 225 8.19 -16.68 -3.81
C ALA A 225 6.86 -16.23 -3.17
N LEU A 226 5.96 -15.61 -3.94
CA LEU A 226 4.64 -15.23 -3.45
C LEU A 226 3.79 -16.42 -3.01
N GLU A 227 3.86 -17.56 -3.73
CA GLU A 227 3.19 -18.80 -3.35
C GLU A 227 3.72 -19.33 -2.00
N LYS A 228 5.04 -19.27 -1.78
CA LYS A 228 5.64 -19.68 -0.50
C LYS A 228 5.22 -18.77 0.66
N VAL A 229 5.23 -17.46 0.47
CA VAL A 229 4.74 -16.51 1.48
C VAL A 229 3.28 -16.80 1.83
N LEU A 230 2.42 -17.02 0.84
CA LEU A 230 1.02 -17.38 1.03
C LEU A 230 0.86 -18.70 1.81
N HIS A 231 1.66 -19.71 1.45
CA HIS A 231 1.66 -20.99 2.15
C HIS A 231 2.05 -20.83 3.63
N ALA A 232 3.10 -20.05 3.92
CA ALA A 232 3.54 -19.81 5.29
C ALA A 232 2.46 -19.06 6.10
N LEU A 233 1.82 -18.05 5.53
CA LEU A 233 0.71 -17.33 6.17
C LEU A 233 -0.46 -18.26 6.49
N ASP A 234 -0.81 -19.18 5.59
CA ASP A 234 -1.91 -20.13 5.78
C ASP A 234 -1.61 -21.17 6.87
N HIS A 235 -0.34 -21.58 7.02
CA HIS A 235 0.07 -22.62 7.95
C HIS A 235 0.48 -22.11 9.33
N HIS A 236 0.96 -20.89 9.45
CA HIS A 236 1.39 -20.29 10.72
C HIS A 236 0.22 -20.02 11.68
N PHE A 237 -0.94 -19.74 11.13
CA PHE A 237 -2.13 -19.40 11.92
C PHE A 237 -3.09 -20.58 12.03
N PRO A 238 -3.75 -20.77 13.20
CA PRO A 238 -4.67 -21.89 13.39
C PRO A 238 -5.79 -21.84 12.35
N LYS A 239 -6.09 -23.00 11.77
CA LYS A 239 -7.21 -23.15 10.85
C LYS A 239 -8.50 -22.82 11.58
N ARG A 240 -9.22 -21.79 11.12
CA ARG A 240 -10.57 -21.51 11.60
C ARG A 240 -11.52 -22.53 11.00
N GLU A 241 -12.44 -23.05 11.81
CA GLU A 241 -13.56 -23.83 11.28
C GLU A 241 -14.41 -22.92 10.38
N TRP A 242 -14.48 -23.25 9.10
CA TRP A 242 -15.30 -22.52 8.14
C TRP A 242 -16.78 -22.85 8.40
N GLN A 243 -17.58 -21.88 8.76
CA GLN A 243 -19.02 -22.03 8.77
C GLN A 243 -19.51 -22.08 7.32
N ARG A 244 -19.97 -23.25 6.87
CA ARG A 244 -20.61 -23.37 5.55
C ARG A 244 -22.03 -22.87 5.65
N VAL A 245 -22.45 -22.09 4.66
CA VAL A 245 -23.88 -21.78 4.48
C VAL A 245 -24.62 -23.09 4.30
N LYS A 246 -25.49 -23.45 5.26
CA LYS A 246 -26.33 -24.64 5.13
C LYS A 246 -27.21 -24.44 3.89
N LYS A 247 -27.15 -25.36 2.92
CA LYS A 247 -28.16 -25.42 1.86
C LYS A 247 -29.50 -25.58 2.56
N THR A 248 -30.36 -24.58 2.48
CA THR A 248 -31.78 -24.73 2.78
C THR A 248 -32.31 -25.70 1.75
N SER A 249 -32.62 -26.91 2.20
CA SER A 249 -33.34 -27.89 1.36
C SER A 249 -34.69 -27.27 1.04
N SER A 250 -34.94 -26.96 -0.23
CA SER A 250 -36.24 -26.62 -0.77
C SER A 250 -37.07 -27.88 -0.89
#